data_cd0dc0cc52be670fe353a6503878ca12
#
_entry.id   cd0dc0cc52be670fe353a6503878ca12
#
_cell.length_a   1.000
_cell.length_b   1.000
_cell.length_c   1.000
_cell.angle_alpha   90.00
_cell.angle_beta   90.00
_cell.angle_gamma   90.00
#
_symmetry.space_group_name_H-M   'P 1'
#
loop_
_entity.id
_entity.type
_entity.pdbx_description
1 polymer ?
#
loop_
_entity_poly.entity_id
_entity_poly.type
_entity_poly.pdbx_seq_one_letter_code
_entity_poly.pdbx_strand_id
1 'polypeptide(L)'
;MAVTPPAVEHRVRLLQQLQPGELYIHEIYRSIQGESTFAGLPCVFVRLTGCDLRCVWCDTPHAFTQGQILRREQVIRQVLDYDCPLVEITGGEPLLQQEVYPLMKELADAGCTVLLETSGAHDISAVDPRVHVIMDLKCPDSGECERNYWPNLAILKPTDQIKFVVASRRDWDWAEQTIRQYHLQERFVCLVSPAFGRITPLDVVTWLLESKLQRVRFQLQLHKYVWDPAARGV
;
A
#
# COMPACT_ATOMS: atom_id res chain seq x y z
N MET A 1 24.84 0.25 14.23
CA MET A 1 25.39 0.25 12.87
C MET A 1 24.22 0.24 11.92
N ALA A 2 24.06 1.25 11.05
CA ALA A 2 23.00 1.26 10.04
C ALA A 2 23.32 0.17 9.02
N VAL A 3 22.47 -0.85 8.92
CA VAL A 3 22.60 -1.90 7.92
C VAL A 3 22.25 -1.25 6.56
N THR A 4 23.22 -1.15 5.66
CA THR A 4 22.96 -0.69 4.30
C THR A 4 21.94 -1.63 3.66
N PRO A 5 20.79 -1.12 3.18
CA PRO A 5 19.79 -1.98 2.60
C PRO A 5 20.35 -2.65 1.33
N PRO A 6 20.03 -3.92 1.07
CA PRO A 6 20.50 -4.63 -0.11
C PRO A 6 20.08 -3.92 -1.40
N ALA A 7 20.89 -4.03 -2.46
CA ALA A 7 20.61 -3.42 -3.76
C ALA A 7 19.24 -3.88 -4.31
N VAL A 8 18.59 -3.03 -5.12
CA VAL A 8 17.27 -3.32 -5.73
C VAL A 8 17.26 -4.68 -6.43
N GLU A 9 18.28 -4.96 -7.23
CA GLU A 9 18.43 -6.22 -7.97
C GLU A 9 18.37 -7.45 -7.07
N HIS A 10 19.01 -7.41 -5.89
CA HIS A 10 19.00 -8.52 -4.95
C HIS A 10 17.60 -8.84 -4.40
N ARG A 11 16.78 -7.83 -4.18
CA ARG A 11 15.43 -7.96 -3.60
C ARG A 11 14.40 -8.47 -4.60
N VAL A 12 14.54 -8.09 -5.86
CA VAL A 12 13.70 -8.58 -6.96
C VAL A 12 14.19 -9.93 -7.47
N ARG A 13 15.50 -10.20 -7.39
CA ARG A 13 16.10 -11.47 -7.82
C ARG A 13 15.54 -12.69 -7.11
N LEU A 14 15.15 -12.55 -5.83
CA LEU A 14 14.52 -13.62 -5.08
C LEU A 14 13.17 -14.04 -5.71
N LEU A 15 12.45 -13.08 -6.29
CA LEU A 15 11.15 -13.34 -6.92
C LEU A 15 11.28 -14.10 -8.24
N GLN A 16 12.44 -14.02 -8.90
CA GLN A 16 12.72 -14.77 -10.16
C GLN A 16 12.83 -16.29 -9.96
N GLN A 17 12.94 -16.74 -8.71
CA GLN A 17 13.05 -18.15 -8.37
C GLN A 17 11.68 -18.82 -8.09
N LEU A 18 10.62 -18.00 -7.98
CA LEU A 18 9.27 -18.50 -7.73
C LEU A 18 8.77 -19.35 -8.90
N GLN A 19 8.19 -20.48 -8.56
CA GLN A 19 7.51 -21.34 -9.52
C GLN A 19 6.04 -20.93 -9.66
N PRO A 20 5.35 -21.30 -10.75
CA PRO A 20 3.90 -21.11 -10.86
C PRO A 20 3.16 -21.64 -9.64
N GLY A 21 2.26 -20.84 -9.10
CA GLY A 21 1.52 -21.13 -7.88
C GLY A 21 2.26 -20.77 -6.58
N GLU A 22 3.45 -20.19 -6.63
CA GLU A 22 4.23 -19.81 -5.44
C GLU A 22 4.24 -18.30 -5.22
N LEU A 23 4.15 -17.92 -3.94
CA LEU A 23 4.26 -16.56 -3.45
C LEU A 23 5.34 -16.47 -2.39
N TYR A 24 6.11 -15.39 -2.40
CA TYR A 24 7.05 -15.10 -1.34
C TYR A 24 6.37 -14.20 -0.32
N ILE A 25 5.95 -14.79 0.79
CA ILE A 25 5.17 -14.15 1.85
C ILE A 25 6.09 -13.76 3.00
N HIS A 26 6.02 -12.47 3.40
CA HIS A 26 6.71 -12.01 4.59
C HIS A 26 5.95 -12.41 5.86
N GLU A 27 4.64 -12.09 5.92
CA GLU A 27 3.78 -12.41 7.06
C GLU A 27 2.30 -12.47 6.66
N ILE A 28 1.51 -13.23 7.41
CA ILE A 28 0.04 -13.24 7.35
C ILE A 28 -0.44 -13.11 8.79
N TYR A 29 -1.24 -12.08 9.08
CA TYR A 29 -1.71 -11.81 10.44
C TYR A 29 -3.06 -11.08 10.41
N ARG A 30 -3.80 -11.12 11.52
CA ARG A 30 -5.04 -10.38 11.71
C ARG A 30 -4.79 -9.20 12.65
N SER A 31 -5.26 -8.03 12.23
CA SER A 31 -5.18 -6.79 13.01
C SER A 31 -6.36 -5.88 12.69
N ILE A 32 -6.21 -4.57 12.88
CA ILE A 32 -7.14 -3.57 12.37
C ILE A 32 -6.53 -2.88 11.14
N GLN A 33 -7.37 -2.57 10.15
CA GLN A 33 -6.96 -1.71 9.05
C GLN A 33 -6.61 -0.32 9.62
N GLY A 34 -5.36 0.10 9.44
CA GLY A 34 -4.84 1.36 10.01
C GLY A 34 -5.04 2.58 9.11
N GLU A 35 -5.37 2.35 7.85
CA GLU A 35 -5.41 3.37 6.80
C GLU A 35 -6.66 3.20 5.92
N SER A 36 -6.77 4.00 4.84
CA SER A 36 -7.87 3.93 3.87
C SER A 36 -9.25 4.26 4.45
N THR A 37 -10.30 4.10 3.65
CA THR A 37 -11.69 4.26 4.12
C THR A 37 -12.17 3.07 4.95
N PHE A 38 -11.36 2.03 5.06
CA PHE A 38 -11.62 0.84 5.88
C PHE A 38 -10.97 0.91 7.27
N ALA A 39 -10.31 2.03 7.59
CA ALA A 39 -9.62 2.24 8.87
C ALA A 39 -10.51 1.92 10.07
N GLY A 40 -9.97 1.16 11.03
CA GLY A 40 -10.65 0.72 12.23
C GLY A 40 -11.36 -0.64 12.12
N LEU A 41 -11.52 -1.21 10.93
CA LEU A 41 -12.12 -2.53 10.75
C LEU A 41 -11.09 -3.65 11.02
N PRO A 42 -11.50 -4.78 11.62
CA PRO A 42 -10.68 -5.99 11.63
C PRO A 42 -10.31 -6.40 10.20
N CYS A 43 -9.05 -6.74 9.98
CA CYS A 43 -8.50 -7.06 8.67
C CYS A 43 -7.44 -8.15 8.77
N VAL A 44 -7.39 -9.06 7.80
CA VAL A 44 -6.25 -9.97 7.62
C VAL A 44 -5.29 -9.36 6.61
N PHE A 45 -4.05 -9.22 7.01
CA PHE A 45 -2.99 -8.71 6.16
C PHE A 45 -2.19 -9.86 5.56
N VAL A 46 -2.01 -9.84 4.25
CA VAL A 46 -1.06 -10.69 3.53
C VAL A 46 0.04 -9.79 3.01
N ARG A 47 1.17 -9.77 3.70
CA ARG A 47 2.34 -8.97 3.32
C ARG A 47 3.31 -9.78 2.49
N LEU A 48 3.50 -9.37 1.24
CA LEU A 48 4.42 -9.99 0.31
C LEU A 48 5.84 -9.45 0.48
N THR A 49 6.81 -10.30 0.16
CA THR A 49 8.23 -9.93 0.17
C THR A 49 8.64 -9.37 -1.18
N GLY A 50 9.54 -8.39 -1.15
CA GLY A 50 10.13 -7.77 -2.34
C GLY A 50 9.52 -6.40 -2.66
N CYS A 51 10.39 -5.46 -2.99
CA CYS A 51 10.01 -4.12 -3.45
C CYS A 51 11.14 -3.56 -4.32
N ASP A 52 10.80 -2.93 -5.42
CA ASP A 52 11.74 -2.27 -6.31
C ASP A 52 11.90 -0.77 -6.04
N LEU A 53 11.13 -0.21 -5.09
CA LEU A 53 11.24 1.16 -4.63
C LEU A 53 12.09 1.29 -3.35
N ARG A 54 12.52 2.52 -3.05
CA ARG A 54 13.37 2.89 -1.90
C ARG A 54 12.92 4.17 -1.25
N CYS A 55 11.65 4.23 -0.88
CA CYS A 55 11.09 5.39 -0.20
C CYS A 55 11.92 5.74 1.05
N VAL A 56 12.24 7.03 1.22
CA VAL A 56 13.09 7.53 2.31
C VAL A 56 12.53 7.21 3.70
N TRP A 57 11.20 7.12 3.82
CA TRP A 57 10.49 6.81 5.07
C TRP A 57 9.77 5.47 5.06
N CYS A 58 10.27 4.50 4.26
CA CYS A 58 9.68 3.17 4.24
C CYS A 58 9.67 2.58 5.66
N ASP A 59 8.50 2.22 6.14
CA ASP A 59 8.30 1.64 7.48
C ASP A 59 8.36 0.10 7.49
N THR A 60 8.38 -0.52 6.30
CA THR A 60 8.43 -1.97 6.13
C THR A 60 9.69 -2.48 5.41
N PRO A 61 10.91 -1.96 5.72
CA PRO A 61 12.13 -2.39 5.02
C PRO A 61 12.47 -3.87 5.27
N HIS A 62 11.92 -4.47 6.32
CA HIS A 62 12.05 -5.89 6.63
C HIS A 62 11.34 -6.78 5.58
N ALA A 63 10.29 -6.29 4.94
CA ALA A 63 9.59 -6.99 3.87
C ALA A 63 10.37 -7.03 2.54
N PHE A 64 11.55 -6.41 2.46
CA PHE A 64 12.33 -6.44 1.22
C PHE A 64 12.93 -7.80 0.89
N THR A 65 13.32 -8.59 1.90
CA THR A 65 14.09 -9.83 1.71
C THR A 65 13.72 -10.96 2.65
N GLN A 66 12.95 -10.69 3.69
CA GLN A 66 12.55 -11.70 4.68
C GLN A 66 11.20 -12.30 4.31
N GLY A 67 11.04 -13.60 4.54
CA GLY A 67 9.78 -14.30 4.30
C GLY A 67 9.99 -15.77 4.01
N GLN A 68 8.94 -16.41 3.55
CA GLN A 68 8.92 -17.82 3.15
C GLN A 68 8.14 -17.99 1.85
N ILE A 69 8.53 -18.99 1.06
CA ILE A 69 7.77 -19.36 -0.14
C ILE A 69 6.61 -20.24 0.30
N LEU A 70 5.39 -19.85 -0.09
CA LEU A 70 4.17 -20.59 0.15
C LEU A 70 3.45 -20.83 -1.18
N ARG A 71 2.74 -21.94 -1.28
CA ARG A 71 1.77 -22.15 -2.35
C ARG A 71 0.58 -21.22 -2.16
N ARG A 72 0.01 -20.69 -3.26
CA ARG A 72 -1.16 -19.80 -3.22
C ARG A 72 -2.32 -20.42 -2.43
N GLU A 73 -2.58 -21.73 -2.59
CA GLU A 73 -3.62 -22.42 -1.84
C GLU A 73 -3.37 -22.48 -0.34
N GLN A 74 -2.09 -22.47 0.09
CA GLN A 74 -1.74 -22.41 1.51
C GLN A 74 -2.01 -21.00 2.07
N VAL A 75 -1.69 -19.96 1.29
CA VAL A 75 -1.98 -18.56 1.66
C VAL A 75 -3.49 -18.37 1.83
N ILE A 76 -4.30 -18.79 0.86
CA ILE A 76 -5.76 -18.69 0.91
C ILE A 76 -6.30 -19.40 2.14
N ARG A 77 -5.86 -20.64 2.40
CA ARG A 77 -6.29 -21.41 3.58
C ARG A 77 -5.99 -20.65 4.87
N GLN A 78 -4.75 -20.16 5.03
CA GLN A 78 -4.35 -19.40 6.23
C GLN A 78 -5.19 -18.13 6.41
N VAL A 79 -5.50 -17.42 5.32
CA VAL A 79 -6.35 -16.23 5.36
C VAL A 79 -7.77 -16.57 5.82
N LEU A 80 -8.37 -17.61 5.25
CA LEU A 80 -9.74 -18.03 5.57
C LEU A 80 -9.87 -18.58 7.00
N ASP A 81 -8.82 -19.20 7.55
CA ASP A 81 -8.79 -19.71 8.92
C ASP A 81 -8.94 -18.58 9.99
N TYR A 82 -8.69 -17.32 9.62
CA TYR A 82 -8.94 -16.17 10.51
C TYR A 82 -10.41 -15.77 10.64
N ASP A 83 -11.30 -16.30 9.80
CA ASP A 83 -12.74 -15.96 9.78
C ASP A 83 -12.99 -14.44 9.80
N CYS A 84 -12.32 -13.74 8.89
CA CYS A 84 -12.39 -12.29 8.76
C CYS A 84 -12.62 -11.93 7.28
N PRO A 85 -13.74 -11.24 6.97
CA PRO A 85 -14.13 -11.00 5.58
C PRO A 85 -13.29 -9.93 4.86
N LEU A 86 -12.54 -9.11 5.60
CA LEU A 86 -11.69 -8.06 5.04
C LEU A 86 -10.24 -8.55 4.98
N VAL A 87 -9.65 -8.50 3.78
CA VAL A 87 -8.28 -8.94 3.53
C VAL A 87 -7.52 -7.85 2.79
N GLU A 88 -6.35 -7.48 3.28
CA GLU A 88 -5.45 -6.58 2.57
C GLU A 88 -4.23 -7.31 2.03
N ILE A 89 -4.03 -7.19 0.74
CA ILE A 89 -2.83 -7.60 0.05
C ILE A 89 -1.90 -6.39 -0.01
N THR A 90 -0.77 -6.49 0.65
CA THR A 90 0.22 -5.44 0.78
C THR A 90 1.63 -6.03 0.73
N GLY A 91 2.64 -5.29 1.16
CA GLY A 91 3.98 -5.87 1.28
C GLY A 91 5.08 -4.84 1.10
N GLY A 92 6.12 -5.24 0.36
CA GLY A 92 6.97 -4.30 -0.34
C GLY A 92 6.18 -3.70 -1.51
N GLU A 93 6.17 -4.40 -2.65
CA GLU A 93 5.26 -4.12 -3.77
C GLU A 93 4.62 -5.44 -4.24
N PRO A 94 3.32 -5.63 -3.97
CA PRO A 94 2.64 -6.89 -4.26
C PRO A 94 2.64 -7.25 -5.75
N LEU A 95 2.50 -6.26 -6.63
CA LEU A 95 2.35 -6.47 -8.08
C LEU A 95 3.63 -6.98 -8.76
N LEU A 96 4.75 -7.06 -8.05
CA LEU A 96 5.97 -7.73 -8.53
C LEU A 96 5.82 -9.25 -8.64
N GLN A 97 4.84 -9.85 -7.94
CA GLN A 97 4.64 -11.29 -7.90
C GLN A 97 3.42 -11.68 -8.75
N GLN A 98 3.62 -12.43 -9.82
CA GLN A 98 2.55 -12.78 -10.77
C GLN A 98 1.38 -13.54 -10.12
N GLU A 99 1.67 -14.37 -9.13
CA GLU A 99 0.65 -15.16 -8.43
C GLU A 99 -0.24 -14.32 -7.48
N VAL A 100 0.06 -13.02 -7.30
CA VAL A 100 -0.80 -12.13 -6.53
C VAL A 100 -2.15 -11.88 -7.22
N TYR A 101 -2.18 -11.84 -8.55
CA TYR A 101 -3.40 -11.60 -9.30
C TYR A 101 -4.43 -12.72 -9.11
N PRO A 102 -4.08 -14.01 -9.33
CA PRO A 102 -5.00 -15.11 -9.01
C PRO A 102 -5.28 -15.23 -7.51
N LEU A 103 -4.33 -14.89 -6.60
CA LEU A 103 -4.60 -14.86 -5.16
C LEU A 103 -5.77 -13.92 -4.83
N MET A 104 -5.70 -12.67 -5.30
CA MET A 104 -6.76 -11.66 -5.06
C MET A 104 -8.09 -12.12 -5.63
N LYS A 105 -8.08 -12.67 -6.84
CA LYS A 105 -9.28 -13.20 -7.48
C LYS A 105 -9.92 -14.33 -6.67
N GLU A 106 -9.15 -15.32 -6.24
CA GLU A 106 -9.64 -16.47 -5.48
C GLU A 106 -10.16 -16.09 -4.09
N LEU A 107 -9.53 -15.11 -3.42
CA LEU A 107 -10.06 -14.56 -2.16
C LEU A 107 -11.40 -13.84 -2.38
N ALA A 108 -11.54 -13.08 -3.47
CA ALA A 108 -12.81 -12.47 -3.83
C ALA A 108 -13.86 -13.50 -4.22
N ASP A 109 -13.49 -14.60 -4.90
CA ASP A 109 -14.37 -15.74 -5.21
C ASP A 109 -14.85 -16.45 -3.91
N ALA A 110 -14.01 -16.47 -2.88
CA ALA A 110 -14.35 -17.00 -1.56
C ALA A 110 -15.23 -16.05 -0.70
N GLY A 111 -15.60 -14.88 -1.24
CA GLY A 111 -16.48 -13.91 -0.57
C GLY A 111 -15.77 -12.87 0.29
N CYS A 112 -14.45 -12.79 0.23
CA CYS A 112 -13.69 -11.75 0.91
C CYS A 112 -13.83 -10.40 0.22
N THR A 113 -13.85 -9.32 1.00
CA THR A 113 -13.56 -7.96 0.52
C THR A 113 -12.05 -7.80 0.47
N VAL A 114 -11.50 -7.71 -0.74
CA VAL A 114 -10.05 -7.67 -0.96
C VAL A 114 -9.59 -6.23 -1.22
N LEU A 115 -8.62 -5.78 -0.44
CA LEU A 115 -7.91 -4.52 -0.63
C LEU A 115 -6.53 -4.82 -1.22
N LEU A 116 -6.07 -3.97 -2.13
CA LEU A 116 -4.71 -3.97 -2.64
C LEU A 116 -4.05 -2.63 -2.32
N GLU A 117 -3.05 -2.63 -1.47
CA GLU A 117 -2.17 -1.49 -1.28
C GLU A 117 -0.94 -1.61 -2.18
N THR A 118 -0.79 -0.69 -3.13
CA THR A 118 0.32 -0.68 -4.10
C THR A 118 0.97 0.69 -4.18
N SER A 119 2.25 0.69 -4.51
CA SER A 119 3.07 1.91 -4.67
C SER A 119 2.65 2.81 -5.85
N GLY A 120 1.77 2.32 -6.73
CA GLY A 120 1.40 3.04 -7.95
C GLY A 120 2.45 3.03 -9.06
N ALA A 121 3.56 2.31 -8.89
CA ALA A 121 4.65 2.23 -9.88
C ALA A 121 4.42 1.15 -10.95
N HIS A 122 3.45 0.28 -10.77
CA HIS A 122 3.17 -0.86 -11.65
C HIS A 122 1.77 -0.78 -12.25
N ASP A 123 1.60 -1.36 -13.43
CA ASP A 123 0.32 -1.46 -14.13
C ASP A 123 -0.69 -2.29 -13.32
N ILE A 124 -1.86 -1.72 -13.03
CA ILE A 124 -2.95 -2.37 -12.30
C ILE A 124 -4.01 -3.00 -13.20
N SER A 125 -3.84 -2.98 -14.52
CA SER A 125 -4.86 -3.43 -15.48
C SER A 125 -5.27 -4.90 -15.34
N ALA A 126 -4.37 -5.74 -14.79
CA ALA A 126 -4.62 -7.15 -14.54
C ALA A 126 -5.28 -7.44 -13.17
N VAL A 127 -5.51 -6.42 -12.34
CA VAL A 127 -6.17 -6.60 -11.03
C VAL A 127 -7.65 -6.89 -11.23
N ASP A 128 -8.18 -7.90 -10.51
CA ASP A 128 -9.61 -8.24 -10.56
C ASP A 128 -10.47 -7.01 -10.20
N PRO A 129 -11.51 -6.67 -10.99
CA PRO A 129 -12.30 -5.45 -10.78
C PRO A 129 -13.04 -5.38 -9.44
N ARG A 130 -13.19 -6.48 -8.72
CA ARG A 130 -13.78 -6.52 -7.37
C ARG A 130 -12.83 -6.06 -6.26
N VAL A 131 -11.52 -6.04 -6.54
CA VAL A 131 -10.50 -5.60 -5.59
C VAL A 131 -10.55 -4.08 -5.43
N HIS A 132 -10.52 -3.59 -4.20
CA HIS A 132 -10.38 -2.17 -3.91
C HIS A 132 -8.91 -1.79 -3.91
N VAL A 133 -8.50 -0.96 -4.87
CA VAL A 133 -7.12 -0.50 -4.99
C VAL A 133 -6.91 0.75 -4.12
N ILE A 134 -5.92 0.72 -3.26
CA ILE A 134 -5.37 1.88 -2.55
C ILE A 134 -3.99 2.16 -3.18
N MET A 135 -3.95 3.15 -4.07
CA MET A 135 -2.75 3.48 -4.82
C MET A 135 -2.01 4.64 -4.16
N ASP A 136 -0.79 4.40 -3.71
CA ASP A 136 0.07 5.40 -3.08
C ASP A 136 0.89 6.15 -4.13
N LEU A 137 0.43 7.34 -4.53
CA LEU A 137 1.20 8.24 -5.39
C LEU A 137 2.37 8.83 -4.61
N LYS A 138 3.57 8.46 -5.02
CA LYS A 138 4.81 8.83 -4.33
C LYS A 138 5.13 10.30 -4.52
N CYS A 139 5.21 11.04 -3.41
CA CYS A 139 5.57 12.45 -3.37
C CYS A 139 7.08 12.65 -3.59
N PRO A 140 7.53 13.88 -3.95
CA PRO A 140 8.93 14.15 -4.31
C PRO A 140 9.95 13.73 -3.26
N ASP A 141 9.71 14.05 -1.98
CA ASP A 141 10.67 13.75 -0.91
C ASP A 141 10.74 12.28 -0.53
N SER A 142 9.84 11.45 -1.08
CA SER A 142 9.94 9.98 -0.99
C SER A 142 11.18 9.44 -1.72
N GLY A 143 11.72 10.19 -2.70
CA GLY A 143 12.77 9.75 -3.61
C GLY A 143 12.29 8.88 -4.78
N GLU A 144 10.99 8.56 -4.84
CA GLU A 144 10.41 7.62 -5.81
C GLU A 144 9.29 8.25 -6.69
N CYS A 145 9.16 9.57 -6.66
CA CYS A 145 8.12 10.31 -7.39
C CYS A 145 8.09 10.01 -8.90
N GLU A 146 9.26 9.88 -9.52
CA GLU A 146 9.39 9.58 -10.96
C GLU A 146 8.95 8.16 -11.33
N ARG A 147 8.70 7.30 -10.32
CA ARG A 147 8.24 5.93 -10.52
C ARG A 147 6.72 5.81 -10.62
N ASN A 148 5.96 6.88 -10.37
CA ASN A 148 4.51 6.88 -10.51
C ASN A 148 4.09 6.50 -11.94
N TYR A 149 3.35 5.40 -12.09
CA TYR A 149 2.83 4.96 -13.39
C TYR A 149 1.48 5.63 -13.68
N TRP A 150 1.52 6.80 -14.29
CA TRP A 150 0.37 7.66 -14.54
C TRP A 150 -0.79 7.03 -15.32
N PRO A 151 -0.58 6.06 -16.25
CA PRO A 151 -1.68 5.39 -16.92
C PRO A 151 -2.68 4.72 -15.99
N ASN A 152 -2.28 4.35 -14.77
CA ASN A 152 -3.17 3.80 -13.75
C ASN A 152 -4.37 4.70 -13.44
N LEU A 153 -4.23 6.03 -13.55
CA LEU A 153 -5.33 6.97 -13.32
C LEU A 153 -6.51 6.78 -14.28
N ALA A 154 -6.29 6.18 -15.45
CA ALA A 154 -7.36 5.85 -16.39
C ALA A 154 -8.02 4.49 -16.10
N ILE A 155 -7.37 3.65 -15.29
CA ILE A 155 -7.81 2.27 -14.96
C ILE A 155 -8.56 2.24 -13.62
N LEU A 156 -8.17 3.08 -12.66
CA LEU A 156 -8.79 3.16 -11.34
C LEU A 156 -10.32 3.38 -11.44
N LYS A 157 -11.05 2.69 -10.58
CA LYS A 157 -12.51 2.77 -10.42
C LYS A 157 -12.88 3.86 -9.40
N PRO A 158 -14.12 4.38 -9.43
CA PRO A 158 -14.59 5.34 -8.41
C PRO A 158 -14.55 4.82 -6.96
N THR A 159 -14.51 3.51 -6.78
CA THR A 159 -14.39 2.84 -5.47
C THR A 159 -12.95 2.71 -4.99
N ASP A 160 -11.98 2.97 -5.86
CA ASP A 160 -10.56 2.92 -5.51
C ASP A 160 -10.13 4.24 -4.84
N GLN A 161 -8.97 4.21 -4.23
CA GLN A 161 -8.47 5.30 -3.41
C GLN A 161 -7.06 5.69 -3.86
N ILE A 162 -6.76 6.98 -3.78
CA ILE A 162 -5.43 7.51 -4.01
C ILE A 162 -4.90 8.06 -2.70
N LYS A 163 -3.72 7.59 -2.30
CA LYS A 163 -3.05 8.00 -1.08
C LYS A 163 -1.81 8.83 -1.40
N PHE A 164 -1.60 9.88 -0.61
CA PHE A 164 -0.40 10.70 -0.60
C PHE A 164 0.19 10.68 0.81
N VAL A 165 1.44 10.22 0.94
CA VAL A 165 2.20 10.32 2.18
C VAL A 165 3.14 11.51 2.05
N VAL A 166 2.94 12.54 2.87
CA VAL A 166 3.66 13.80 2.79
C VAL A 166 4.65 13.94 3.95
N ALA A 167 5.88 14.37 3.68
CA ALA A 167 6.93 14.56 4.66
C ALA A 167 7.37 16.03 4.79
N SER A 168 6.87 16.89 3.92
CA SER A 168 7.23 18.32 3.87
C SER A 168 6.15 19.16 3.20
N ARG A 169 6.30 20.49 3.27
CA ARG A 169 5.48 21.43 2.51
C ARG A 169 5.61 21.21 0.99
N ARG A 170 6.79 20.85 0.51
CA ARG A 170 7.04 20.54 -0.90
C ARG A 170 6.20 19.36 -1.37
N ASP A 171 6.11 18.31 -0.57
CA ASP A 171 5.27 17.14 -0.86
C ASP A 171 3.79 17.51 -0.89
N TRP A 172 3.36 18.33 0.07
CA TRP A 172 1.99 18.82 0.10
C TRP A 172 1.63 19.64 -1.14
N ASP A 173 2.48 20.62 -1.50
CA ASP A 173 2.24 21.48 -2.66
C ASP A 173 2.17 20.64 -3.96
N TRP A 174 3.01 19.62 -4.08
CA TRP A 174 2.99 18.69 -5.20
C TRP A 174 1.71 17.84 -5.18
N ALA A 175 1.29 17.30 -4.05
CA ALA A 175 0.06 16.52 -3.91
C ALA A 175 -1.17 17.37 -4.25
N GLU A 176 -1.28 18.60 -3.71
CA GLU A 176 -2.35 19.54 -4.03
C GLU A 176 -2.41 19.85 -5.53
N GLN A 177 -1.26 20.16 -6.15
CA GLN A 177 -1.17 20.40 -7.58
C GLN A 177 -1.63 19.20 -8.39
N THR A 178 -1.18 17.99 -8.02
CA THR A 178 -1.54 16.73 -8.68
C THR A 178 -3.05 16.46 -8.58
N ILE A 179 -3.62 16.63 -7.39
CA ILE A 179 -5.07 16.46 -7.17
C ILE A 179 -5.87 17.38 -8.08
N ARG A 180 -5.47 18.65 -8.19
CA ARG A 180 -6.15 19.64 -9.03
C ARG A 180 -5.95 19.37 -10.53
N GLN A 181 -4.71 19.10 -10.94
CA GLN A 181 -4.35 18.88 -12.35
C GLN A 181 -5.08 17.70 -12.96
N TYR A 182 -5.23 16.60 -12.21
CA TYR A 182 -5.88 15.37 -12.68
C TYR A 182 -7.33 15.22 -12.22
N HIS A 183 -7.88 16.23 -11.53
CA HIS A 183 -9.25 16.22 -10.99
C HIS A 183 -9.52 14.98 -10.11
N LEU A 184 -8.53 14.63 -9.28
CA LEU A 184 -8.56 13.34 -8.55
C LEU A 184 -9.68 13.27 -7.53
N GLN A 185 -9.92 14.35 -6.76
CA GLN A 185 -10.95 14.36 -5.72
C GLN A 185 -12.39 14.29 -6.27
N GLU A 186 -12.60 14.57 -7.55
CA GLU A 186 -13.89 14.44 -8.24
C GLU A 186 -14.15 13.01 -8.69
N ARG A 187 -13.08 12.23 -8.84
CA ARG A 187 -13.11 10.87 -9.41
C ARG A 187 -12.91 9.79 -8.37
N PHE A 188 -12.10 10.04 -7.35
CA PHE A 188 -11.64 9.05 -6.38
C PHE A 188 -11.70 9.59 -4.96
N VAL A 189 -11.65 8.71 -3.98
CA VAL A 189 -11.32 9.08 -2.61
C VAL A 189 -9.82 9.39 -2.54
N CYS A 190 -9.49 10.66 -2.24
CA CYS A 190 -8.12 11.09 -2.02
C CYS A 190 -7.82 11.13 -0.52
N LEU A 191 -6.71 10.52 -0.12
CA LEU A 191 -6.24 10.42 1.25
C LEU A 191 -4.89 11.13 1.37
N VAL A 192 -4.71 11.89 2.43
CA VAL A 192 -3.41 12.48 2.76
C VAL A 192 -3.02 12.12 4.19
N SER A 193 -1.81 11.64 4.38
CA SER A 193 -1.25 11.31 5.69
C SER A 193 0.15 11.88 5.87
N PRO A 194 0.50 12.30 7.10
CA PRO A 194 1.87 12.67 7.41
C PRO A 194 2.79 11.45 7.38
N ALA A 195 3.99 11.57 6.82
CA ALA A 195 5.04 10.59 7.01
C ALA A 195 5.43 10.58 8.51
N PHE A 196 5.19 9.46 9.17
CA PHE A 196 5.34 9.33 10.62
C PHE A 196 6.74 9.73 11.09
N GLY A 197 6.81 10.62 12.09
CA GLY A 197 8.07 11.12 12.63
C GLY A 197 8.83 12.11 11.76
N ARG A 198 8.30 12.48 10.58
CA ARG A 198 8.92 13.47 9.67
C ARG A 198 8.25 14.83 9.73
N ILE A 199 6.94 14.85 9.84
CA ILE A 199 6.12 16.04 9.89
C ILE A 199 4.98 15.85 10.90
N THR A 200 4.46 16.91 11.45
CA THR A 200 3.36 16.80 12.41
C THR A 200 2.01 16.64 11.70
N PRO A 201 1.08 15.88 12.28
CA PRO A 201 -0.31 15.82 11.78
C PRO A 201 -0.95 17.20 11.67
N LEU A 202 -0.61 18.12 12.58
CA LEU A 202 -1.14 19.50 12.61
C LEU A 202 -0.75 20.27 11.35
N ASP A 203 0.50 20.12 10.87
CA ASP A 203 0.95 20.81 9.66
C ASP A 203 0.10 20.40 8.46
N VAL A 204 -0.09 19.08 8.27
CA VAL A 204 -0.87 18.55 7.15
C VAL A 204 -2.33 18.97 7.23
N VAL A 205 -2.94 18.94 8.42
CA VAL A 205 -4.31 19.41 8.64
C VAL A 205 -4.43 20.91 8.32
N THR A 206 -3.48 21.73 8.78
CA THR A 206 -3.45 23.18 8.51
C THR A 206 -3.44 23.44 7.01
N TRP A 207 -2.53 22.80 6.28
CA TRP A 207 -2.42 22.97 4.83
C TRP A 207 -3.66 22.48 4.08
N LEU A 208 -4.25 21.37 4.52
CA LEU A 208 -5.49 20.86 3.93
C LEU A 208 -6.64 21.85 4.09
N LEU A 209 -6.79 22.45 5.26
CA LEU A 209 -7.84 23.45 5.53
C LEU A 209 -7.62 24.74 4.72
N GLU A 210 -6.36 25.18 4.55
CA GLU A 210 -6.00 26.34 3.74
C GLU A 210 -6.24 26.11 2.24
N SER A 211 -6.02 24.89 1.74
CA SER A 211 -6.11 24.53 0.31
C SER A 211 -7.52 24.58 -0.27
N LYS A 212 -8.56 24.53 0.56
CA LYS A 212 -9.97 24.41 0.16
C LYS A 212 -10.29 23.15 -0.68
N LEU A 213 -9.50 22.09 -0.58
CA LEU A 213 -9.80 20.78 -1.14
C LEU A 213 -10.88 20.09 -0.30
N GLN A 214 -12.14 20.10 -0.78
CA GLN A 214 -13.32 19.73 0.05
C GLN A 214 -13.54 18.22 0.17
N ARG A 215 -12.90 17.42 -0.70
CA ARG A 215 -13.10 15.97 -0.78
C ARG A 215 -11.84 15.15 -0.50
N VAL A 216 -10.75 15.82 -0.11
CA VAL A 216 -9.54 15.15 0.35
C VAL A 216 -9.67 14.85 1.83
N ARG A 217 -9.38 13.64 2.23
CA ARG A 217 -9.47 13.15 3.62
C ARG A 217 -8.10 13.12 4.25
N PHE A 218 -7.96 13.79 5.37
CA PHE A 218 -6.82 13.56 6.25
C PHE A 218 -6.97 12.20 6.93
N GLN A 219 -5.88 11.46 7.04
CA GLN A 219 -5.83 10.23 7.83
C GLN A 219 -4.53 10.11 8.62
N LEU A 220 -4.60 9.39 9.72
CA LEU A 220 -3.45 8.89 10.46
C LEU A 220 -3.23 7.42 10.12
N GLN A 221 -1.99 6.96 10.28
CA GLN A 221 -1.65 5.55 10.30
C GLN A 221 -1.98 5.01 11.70
N LEU A 222 -3.22 4.54 11.93
CA LEU A 222 -3.72 4.17 13.27
C LEU A 222 -2.81 3.20 14.00
N HIS A 223 -2.22 2.23 13.28
CA HIS A 223 -1.30 1.26 13.84
C HIS A 223 -0.07 1.89 14.52
N LYS A 224 0.36 3.08 14.10
CA LYS A 224 1.48 3.81 14.73
C LYS A 224 1.11 4.48 16.06
N TYR A 225 -0.19 4.56 16.37
CA TYR A 225 -0.71 5.19 17.61
C TYR A 225 -1.29 4.16 18.57
N VAL A 226 -1.71 3.00 18.07
CA VAL A 226 -2.29 1.92 18.88
C VAL A 226 -1.19 1.03 19.45
N TRP A 227 -0.17 0.72 18.65
CA TRP A 227 0.97 -0.11 19.04
C TRP A 227 2.27 0.68 19.02
N ASP A 228 3.33 0.08 19.52
CA ASP A 228 4.68 0.60 19.29
C ASP A 228 4.93 0.73 17.78
N PRO A 229 5.39 1.89 17.29
CA PRO A 229 5.61 2.10 15.85
C PRO A 229 6.58 1.10 15.20
N ALA A 230 7.39 0.40 16.00
CA ALA A 230 8.30 -0.66 15.54
C ALA A 230 7.70 -2.08 15.66
N ALA A 231 6.47 -2.21 16.20
CA ALA A 231 5.81 -3.51 16.31
C ALA A 231 5.54 -4.14 14.93
N ARG A 232 5.53 -5.47 14.89
CA ARG A 232 5.26 -6.25 13.68
C ARG A 232 4.11 -7.22 13.94
N GLY A 233 3.36 -7.55 12.89
CA GLY A 233 2.22 -8.47 12.99
C GLY A 233 1.06 -7.93 13.84
N VAL A 234 0.89 -6.61 13.87
CA VAL A 234 -0.12 -5.89 14.67
C VAL A 234 -0.92 -4.92 13.82
#